data_9792c2cfc845f0ed3c16c123ac3d8102
#
_entry.id   9792c2cfc845f0ed3c16c123ac3d8102
#
_cell.length_a   1.000
_cell.length_b   1.000
_cell.length_c   1.000
_cell.angle_alpha   90.00
_cell.angle_beta   90.00
_cell.angle_gamma   90.00
#
_symmetry.space_group_name_H-M   'P 1'
#
loop_
_entity.id
_entity.type
_entity.pdbx_description
1 polymer ?
#
loop_
_entity_poly.entity_id
_entity_poly.type
_entity_poly.pdbx_seq_one_letter_code
_entity_poly.pdbx_strand_id
1 'polypeptide(L)'
;MSRSQLGDVLRRMGFGLDDGELQTTGSVAARVLAGKRVLALTMPGILDDLDGLQLVGMNVEAVLIGGADEGEETGRVFSYLNLNRAFHELDAGAELYCLHKNRWWQTADGARLDTGMFVAGLEYAADTEATVLGKPSSAYFSAALEAIDAEPSLTWMVGDDVEGDVRGAQRYGMRTVLVRTGKFRPDEVEELGVVPEGIVSSVAQLPDWLEANP
;
A
#
# COMPACT_ATOMS: atom_id res chain seq x y z
N MET A 1 -3.83 -8.55 -8.47
CA MET A 1 -2.59 -9.34 -8.72
C MET A 1 -1.98 -9.63 -7.38
N SER A 2 -1.59 -10.90 -7.13
CA SER A 2 -0.84 -11.29 -5.93
C SER A 2 0.64 -10.93 -6.03
N ARG A 3 1.35 -10.97 -4.90
CA ARG A 3 2.81 -10.76 -4.82
C ARG A 3 3.56 -11.73 -5.74
N SER A 4 3.16 -13.01 -5.74
CA SER A 4 3.76 -14.01 -6.61
C SER A 4 3.56 -13.69 -8.10
N GLN A 5 2.34 -13.33 -8.50
CA GLN A 5 2.04 -12.91 -9.87
C GLN A 5 2.85 -11.67 -10.28
N LEU A 6 3.02 -10.71 -9.36
CA LEU A 6 3.86 -9.52 -9.59
C LEU A 6 5.31 -9.93 -9.81
N GLY A 7 5.84 -10.83 -8.99
CA GLY A 7 7.19 -11.39 -9.13
C GLY A 7 7.41 -12.01 -10.50
N ASP A 8 6.46 -12.80 -10.97
CA ASP A 8 6.53 -13.43 -12.31
C ASP A 8 6.51 -12.39 -13.44
N VAL A 9 5.74 -11.31 -13.30
CA VAL A 9 5.75 -10.20 -14.26
C VAL A 9 7.11 -9.53 -14.30
N LEU A 10 7.67 -9.18 -13.14
CA LEU A 10 8.96 -8.49 -13.05
C LEU A 10 10.11 -9.37 -13.58
N ARG A 11 10.13 -10.68 -13.28
CA ARG A 11 11.13 -11.61 -13.84
C ARG A 11 11.03 -11.70 -15.36
N ARG A 12 9.81 -11.73 -15.93
CA ARG A 12 9.64 -11.67 -17.41
C ARG A 12 10.13 -10.36 -18.01
N MET A 13 10.12 -9.27 -17.26
CA MET A 13 10.70 -7.99 -17.66
C MET A 13 12.22 -7.92 -17.51
N GLY A 14 12.86 -8.98 -16.98
CA GLY A 14 14.31 -9.09 -16.83
C GLY A 14 14.84 -8.69 -15.45
N PHE A 15 13.99 -8.44 -14.46
CA PHE A 15 14.44 -8.21 -13.09
C PHE A 15 14.83 -9.53 -12.42
N GLY A 16 16.08 -9.62 -11.94
CA GLY A 16 16.55 -10.73 -11.10
C GLY A 16 16.18 -10.44 -9.65
N LEU A 17 15.07 -11.02 -9.19
CA LEU A 17 14.60 -10.82 -7.82
C LEU A 17 14.03 -12.13 -7.24
N ASP A 18 14.15 -12.28 -5.94
CA ASP A 18 13.51 -13.30 -5.14
C ASP A 18 12.17 -12.80 -4.55
N ASP A 19 11.27 -13.73 -4.22
CA ASP A 19 9.96 -13.35 -3.67
C ASP A 19 10.06 -12.61 -2.32
N GLY A 20 11.13 -12.85 -1.56
CA GLY A 20 11.43 -12.14 -0.31
C GLY A 20 11.75 -10.65 -0.50
N GLU A 21 12.21 -10.27 -1.69
CA GLU A 21 12.56 -8.88 -2.05
C GLU A 21 11.34 -8.06 -2.50
N LEU A 22 10.17 -8.70 -2.64
CA LEU A 22 8.92 -8.02 -3.01
C LEU A 22 8.05 -7.78 -1.79
N GLN A 23 7.69 -6.53 -1.57
CA GLN A 23 6.66 -6.16 -0.62
C GLN A 23 5.44 -5.57 -1.35
N THR A 24 4.26 -6.09 -1.04
CA THR A 24 2.98 -5.55 -1.48
C THR A 24 2.18 -5.07 -0.27
N THR A 25 1.16 -4.26 -0.49
CA THR A 25 0.25 -3.86 0.60
C THR A 25 -0.51 -5.08 1.17
N GLY A 26 -0.74 -6.12 0.35
CA GLY A 26 -1.30 -7.40 0.81
C GLY A 26 -0.36 -8.12 1.79
N SER A 27 0.94 -8.20 1.47
CA SER A 27 1.92 -8.84 2.37
C SER A 27 2.11 -8.06 3.69
N VAL A 28 1.99 -6.73 3.66
CA VAL A 28 1.97 -5.91 4.88
C VAL A 28 0.72 -6.22 5.70
N ALA A 29 -0.46 -6.30 5.06
CA ALA A 29 -1.70 -6.66 5.73
C ALA A 29 -1.62 -8.03 6.41
N ALA A 30 -1.08 -9.04 5.72
CA ALA A 30 -0.86 -10.38 6.29
C ALA A 30 -0.01 -10.35 7.55
N ARG A 31 1.04 -9.51 7.58
CA ARG A 31 1.91 -9.36 8.75
C ARG A 31 1.23 -8.62 9.90
N VAL A 32 0.61 -7.46 9.62
CA VAL A 32 -0.02 -6.60 10.64
C VAL A 32 -1.24 -7.28 11.28
N LEU A 33 -1.99 -8.04 10.48
CA LEU A 33 -3.21 -8.71 10.92
C LEU A 33 -2.98 -10.17 11.34
N ALA A 34 -1.73 -10.62 11.45
CA ALA A 34 -1.39 -11.98 11.85
C ALA A 34 -2.09 -12.37 13.17
N GLY A 35 -2.75 -13.53 13.16
CA GLY A 35 -3.49 -14.06 14.31
C GLY A 35 -4.89 -13.49 14.52
N LYS A 36 -5.28 -12.41 13.83
CA LYS A 36 -6.64 -11.85 13.90
C LYS A 36 -7.63 -12.60 13.01
N ARG A 37 -8.89 -12.62 13.42
CA ARG A 37 -10.02 -12.99 12.54
C ARG A 37 -10.37 -11.77 11.69
N VAL A 38 -10.34 -11.94 10.37
CA VAL A 38 -10.43 -10.82 9.41
C VAL A 38 -11.58 -11.03 8.42
N LEU A 39 -12.45 -10.03 8.28
CA LEU A 39 -13.33 -9.90 7.13
C LEU A 39 -12.60 -9.11 6.05
N ALA A 40 -12.20 -9.76 4.96
CA ALA A 40 -11.51 -9.12 3.85
C ALA A 40 -12.47 -8.83 2.70
N LEU A 41 -12.65 -7.55 2.38
CA LEU A 41 -13.31 -7.07 1.16
C LEU A 41 -12.24 -6.56 0.21
N THR A 42 -11.68 -7.46 -0.60
CA THR A 42 -10.55 -7.20 -1.48
C THR A 42 -10.63 -8.03 -2.76
N MET A 43 -9.91 -7.61 -3.79
CA MET A 43 -9.83 -8.36 -5.04
C MET A 43 -9.20 -9.75 -4.83
N PRO A 44 -9.65 -10.78 -5.58
CA PRO A 44 -9.19 -12.16 -5.42
C PRO A 44 -7.65 -12.31 -5.41
N GLY A 45 -6.94 -11.61 -6.30
CA GLY A 45 -5.48 -11.69 -6.34
C GLY A 45 -4.77 -11.16 -5.08
N ILE A 46 -5.44 -10.36 -4.25
CA ILE A 46 -4.89 -9.91 -2.97
C ILE A 46 -5.13 -10.97 -1.90
N LEU A 47 -6.22 -11.73 -1.98
CA LEU A 47 -6.51 -12.81 -1.03
C LEU A 47 -5.40 -13.85 -0.99
N ASP A 48 -4.71 -14.09 -2.12
CA ASP A 48 -3.56 -14.99 -2.19
C ASP A 48 -2.38 -14.50 -1.30
N ASP A 49 -2.26 -13.18 -1.11
CA ASP A 49 -1.23 -12.59 -0.25
C ASP A 49 -1.60 -12.59 1.24
N LEU A 50 -2.87 -12.88 1.57
CA LEU A 50 -3.39 -12.95 2.94
C LEU A 50 -3.36 -14.37 3.51
N ASP A 51 -2.60 -15.26 2.88
CA ASP A 51 -2.42 -16.63 3.38
C ASP A 51 -1.85 -16.61 4.81
N GLY A 52 -2.43 -17.44 5.67
CA GLY A 52 -2.10 -17.46 7.10
C GLY A 52 -2.98 -16.58 7.98
N LEU A 53 -3.84 -15.70 7.43
CA LEU A 53 -4.88 -15.02 8.20
C LEU A 53 -6.12 -15.90 8.39
N GLN A 54 -6.83 -15.69 9.50
CA GLN A 54 -8.12 -16.33 9.71
C GLN A 54 -9.21 -15.52 9.00
N LEU A 55 -9.39 -15.78 7.68
CA LEU A 55 -10.43 -15.10 6.90
C LEU A 55 -11.80 -15.69 7.23
N VAL A 56 -12.69 -14.87 7.80
CA VAL A 56 -14.01 -15.27 8.26
C VAL A 56 -15.07 -14.22 7.88
N GLY A 57 -16.34 -14.64 7.83
CA GLY A 57 -17.43 -13.76 7.40
C GLY A 57 -18.11 -12.97 8.51
N MET A 58 -17.86 -13.30 9.79
CA MET A 58 -18.49 -12.67 10.96
C MET A 58 -17.68 -12.92 12.23
N ASN A 59 -18.00 -12.16 13.29
CA ASN A 59 -17.32 -12.18 14.58
C ASN A 59 -15.82 -11.91 14.40
N VAL A 60 -15.50 -10.87 13.64
CA VAL A 60 -14.13 -10.51 13.28
C VAL A 60 -13.50 -9.52 14.28
N GLU A 61 -12.19 -9.44 14.25
CA GLU A 61 -11.41 -8.46 15.01
C GLU A 61 -10.96 -7.32 14.10
N ALA A 62 -10.93 -7.57 12.78
CA ALA A 62 -10.56 -6.58 11.79
C ALA A 62 -11.39 -6.71 10.51
N VAL A 63 -11.73 -5.57 9.93
CA VAL A 63 -12.25 -5.44 8.56
C VAL A 63 -11.14 -4.88 7.69
N LEU A 64 -10.78 -5.58 6.62
CA LEU A 64 -9.76 -5.16 5.65
C LEU A 64 -10.41 -4.79 4.33
N ILE A 65 -10.16 -3.57 3.87
CA ILE A 65 -10.63 -3.05 2.58
C ILE A 65 -9.44 -2.87 1.64
N GLY A 66 -9.54 -3.41 0.42
CA GLY A 66 -8.44 -3.17 -0.52
C GLY A 66 -8.64 -3.68 -1.93
N GLY A 67 -8.08 -2.91 -2.87
CA GLY A 67 -8.13 -3.18 -4.29
C GLY A 67 -9.49 -2.88 -4.90
N ALA A 68 -9.44 -2.21 -6.05
CA ALA A 68 -10.56 -2.07 -6.97
C ALA A 68 -10.04 -2.36 -8.37
N ASP A 69 -10.89 -2.80 -9.27
CA ASP A 69 -10.58 -2.99 -10.67
C ASP A 69 -11.65 -2.32 -11.56
N GLU A 70 -11.47 -2.39 -12.85
CA GLU A 70 -12.44 -1.87 -13.81
C GLU A 70 -13.58 -2.85 -14.09
N GLY A 71 -13.52 -4.05 -13.53
CA GLY A 71 -14.43 -5.14 -13.82
C GLY A 71 -15.63 -5.24 -12.89
N GLU A 72 -16.44 -6.25 -13.15
CA GLU A 72 -17.61 -6.58 -12.32
C GLU A 72 -17.23 -7.07 -10.92
N GLU A 73 -15.99 -7.52 -10.71
CA GLU A 73 -15.54 -8.08 -9.44
C GLU A 73 -15.57 -7.02 -8.33
N THR A 74 -15.21 -5.77 -8.64
CA THR A 74 -15.35 -4.65 -7.71
C THR A 74 -16.80 -4.54 -7.20
N GLY A 75 -17.79 -4.61 -8.10
CA GLY A 75 -19.19 -4.56 -7.72
C GLY A 75 -19.66 -5.76 -6.88
N ARG A 76 -19.06 -6.93 -7.06
CA ARG A 76 -19.36 -8.12 -6.24
C ARG A 76 -18.75 -8.00 -4.85
N VAL A 77 -17.48 -7.64 -4.78
CA VAL A 77 -16.75 -7.49 -3.50
C VAL A 77 -17.37 -6.38 -2.66
N PHE A 78 -17.58 -5.20 -3.25
CA PHE A 78 -18.13 -4.03 -2.56
C PHE A 78 -19.65 -3.89 -2.75
N SER A 79 -20.36 -5.02 -2.83
CA SER A 79 -21.81 -5.03 -2.84
C SER A 79 -22.39 -4.44 -1.55
N TYR A 80 -23.61 -3.88 -1.61
CA TYR A 80 -24.27 -3.36 -0.42
C TYR A 80 -24.33 -4.40 0.72
N LEU A 81 -24.57 -5.68 0.38
CA LEU A 81 -24.62 -6.75 1.37
C LEU A 81 -23.28 -6.92 2.10
N ASN A 82 -22.16 -6.89 1.38
CA ASN A 82 -20.83 -7.05 1.96
C ASN A 82 -20.40 -5.81 2.75
N LEU A 83 -20.70 -4.61 2.24
CA LEU A 83 -20.44 -3.35 2.96
C LEU A 83 -21.27 -3.27 4.25
N ASN A 84 -22.55 -3.68 4.20
CA ASN A 84 -23.40 -3.71 5.39
C ASN A 84 -22.91 -4.74 6.42
N ARG A 85 -22.37 -5.89 5.98
CA ARG A 85 -21.69 -6.84 6.88
C ARG A 85 -20.49 -6.23 7.54
N ALA A 86 -19.62 -5.56 6.76
CA ALA A 86 -18.47 -4.86 7.30
C ALA A 86 -18.86 -3.80 8.32
N PHE A 87 -19.88 -3.00 8.02
CA PHE A 87 -20.45 -2.02 8.95
C PHE A 87 -20.88 -2.65 10.29
N HIS A 88 -21.61 -3.77 10.26
CA HIS A 88 -22.03 -4.44 11.49
C HIS A 88 -20.87 -4.97 12.32
N GLU A 89 -19.80 -5.45 11.70
CA GLU A 89 -18.60 -5.89 12.42
C GLU A 89 -17.86 -4.70 13.06
N LEU A 90 -17.80 -3.56 12.34
CA LEU A 90 -17.22 -2.33 12.88
C LEU A 90 -18.04 -1.76 14.05
N ASP A 91 -19.36 -1.73 13.93
CA ASP A 91 -20.28 -1.33 15.00
C ASP A 91 -20.18 -2.26 16.23
N ALA A 92 -19.83 -3.53 16.01
CA ALA A 92 -19.53 -4.50 17.08
C ALA A 92 -18.11 -4.36 17.68
N GLY A 93 -17.29 -3.42 17.20
CA GLY A 93 -15.96 -3.08 17.74
C GLY A 93 -14.77 -3.66 17.00
N ALA A 94 -14.95 -4.18 15.77
CA ALA A 94 -13.83 -4.55 14.92
C ALA A 94 -13.07 -3.30 14.45
N GLU A 95 -11.74 -3.43 14.25
CA GLU A 95 -10.90 -2.35 13.72
C GLU A 95 -10.99 -2.28 12.20
N LEU A 96 -10.99 -1.07 11.63
CA LEU A 96 -10.98 -0.86 10.17
C LEU A 96 -9.56 -0.67 9.65
N TYR A 97 -9.19 -1.48 8.65
CA TYR A 97 -7.93 -1.40 7.93
C TYR A 97 -8.16 -1.24 6.43
N CYS A 98 -7.26 -0.55 5.74
CA CYS A 98 -7.27 -0.52 4.28
C CYS A 98 -5.86 -0.61 3.69
N LEU A 99 -5.76 -1.22 2.52
CA LEU A 99 -4.48 -1.33 1.81
C LEU A 99 -3.99 0.02 1.30
N HIS A 100 -4.90 0.86 0.85
CA HIS A 100 -4.69 2.26 0.47
C HIS A 100 -6.03 2.99 0.49
N LYS A 101 -5.98 4.33 0.49
CA LYS A 101 -7.16 5.19 0.55
C LYS A 101 -7.22 6.16 -0.62
N ASN A 102 -6.76 5.71 -1.80
CA ASN A 102 -6.80 6.54 -3.00
C ASN A 102 -8.25 6.86 -3.38
N ARG A 103 -8.47 8.10 -3.83
CA ARG A 103 -9.79 8.58 -4.23
C ARG A 103 -10.17 8.07 -5.61
N TRP A 104 -9.20 8.00 -6.51
CA TRP A 104 -9.33 7.58 -7.89
C TRP A 104 -7.97 7.16 -8.45
N TRP A 105 -7.96 6.48 -9.58
CA TRP A 105 -6.78 6.11 -10.34
C TRP A 105 -6.98 6.37 -11.82
N GLN A 106 -5.90 6.60 -12.57
CA GLN A 106 -5.95 6.90 -14.00
C GLN A 106 -5.90 5.62 -14.80
N THR A 107 -6.86 5.47 -15.73
CA THR A 107 -6.89 4.41 -16.72
C THR A 107 -6.78 5.00 -18.15
N ALA A 108 -6.70 4.13 -19.15
CA ALA A 108 -6.72 4.57 -20.55
C ALA A 108 -8.03 5.29 -20.93
N ASP A 109 -9.13 4.92 -20.27
CA ASP A 109 -10.48 5.48 -20.52
C ASP A 109 -10.84 6.66 -19.59
N GLY A 110 -9.89 7.15 -18.80
CA GLY A 110 -10.08 8.26 -17.87
C GLY A 110 -9.95 7.87 -16.40
N ALA A 111 -10.32 8.80 -15.51
CA ALA A 111 -10.26 8.56 -14.07
C ALA A 111 -11.36 7.60 -13.61
N ARG A 112 -11.01 6.64 -12.77
CA ARG A 112 -11.91 5.67 -12.14
C ARG A 112 -11.86 5.81 -10.62
N LEU A 113 -13.01 5.57 -9.96
CA LEU A 113 -13.08 5.53 -8.50
C LEU A 113 -12.22 4.39 -7.95
N ASP A 114 -11.45 4.69 -6.90
CA ASP A 114 -10.66 3.69 -6.18
C ASP A 114 -11.31 3.33 -4.83
N THR A 115 -10.70 2.44 -4.08
CA THR A 115 -11.21 1.90 -2.81
C THR A 115 -11.46 2.94 -1.73
N GLY A 116 -10.85 4.12 -1.83
CA GLY A 116 -11.01 5.20 -0.86
C GLY A 116 -12.47 5.61 -0.63
N MET A 117 -13.35 5.50 -1.63
CA MET A 117 -14.77 5.79 -1.46
C MET A 117 -15.47 4.77 -0.54
N PHE A 118 -15.11 3.49 -0.62
CA PHE A 118 -15.68 2.44 0.23
C PHE A 118 -15.18 2.57 1.67
N VAL A 119 -13.88 2.88 1.82
CA VAL A 119 -13.26 3.16 3.12
C VAL A 119 -13.94 4.36 3.77
N ALA A 120 -14.04 5.50 3.07
CA ALA A 120 -14.66 6.71 3.58
C ALA A 120 -16.15 6.52 3.95
N GLY A 121 -16.87 5.70 3.16
CA GLY A 121 -18.25 5.33 3.48
C GLY A 121 -18.40 4.53 4.77
N LEU A 122 -17.51 3.58 5.02
CA LEU A 122 -17.48 2.80 6.26
C LEU A 122 -17.02 3.63 7.46
N GLU A 123 -16.00 4.49 7.28
CA GLU A 123 -15.56 5.44 8.32
C GLU A 123 -16.71 6.35 8.78
N TYR A 124 -17.43 6.92 7.80
CA TYR A 124 -18.58 7.77 8.07
C TYR A 124 -19.73 7.03 8.79
N ALA A 125 -20.01 5.80 8.33
CA ALA A 125 -21.15 5.03 8.87
C ALA A 125 -20.87 4.48 10.27
N ALA A 126 -19.64 4.06 10.56
CA ALA A 126 -19.26 3.44 11.83
C ALA A 126 -18.55 4.41 12.80
N ASP A 127 -18.46 5.71 12.46
CA ASP A 127 -17.76 6.74 13.25
C ASP A 127 -16.35 6.28 13.69
N THR A 128 -15.59 5.76 12.75
CA THR A 128 -14.24 5.22 12.95
C THR A 128 -13.26 5.75 11.92
N GLU A 129 -11.98 5.55 12.13
CA GLU A 129 -10.92 5.89 11.17
C GLU A 129 -10.16 4.63 10.75
N ALA A 130 -9.90 4.49 9.45
CA ALA A 130 -9.20 3.35 8.91
C ALA A 130 -7.68 3.49 9.11
N THR A 131 -7.04 2.42 9.58
CA THR A 131 -5.59 2.30 9.54
C THR A 131 -5.14 1.94 8.13
N VAL A 132 -4.40 2.85 7.48
CA VAL A 132 -3.84 2.63 6.13
C VAL A 132 -2.57 1.80 6.24
N LEU A 133 -2.49 0.69 5.48
CA LEU A 133 -1.35 -0.23 5.49
C LEU A 133 -0.34 0.03 4.37
N GLY A 134 -0.71 0.80 3.34
CA GLY A 134 0.19 1.23 2.27
C GLY A 134 0.94 2.52 2.59
N LYS A 135 1.89 2.90 1.74
CA LYS A 135 2.60 4.19 1.85
C LYS A 135 1.60 5.37 1.89
N PRO A 136 1.85 6.40 2.69
CA PRO A 136 3.04 6.70 3.52
C PRO A 136 2.99 6.16 4.96
N SER A 137 2.22 5.10 5.26
CA SER A 137 2.06 4.62 6.63
C SER A 137 3.34 4.04 7.23
N SER A 138 3.54 4.22 8.53
CA SER A 138 4.65 3.63 9.27
C SER A 138 4.65 2.10 9.21
N ALA A 139 3.47 1.48 9.19
CA ALA A 139 3.32 0.03 9.08
C ALA A 139 3.97 -0.53 7.79
N TYR A 140 3.86 0.22 6.67
CA TYR A 140 4.49 -0.17 5.41
C TYR A 140 6.02 -0.18 5.51
N PHE A 141 6.62 0.89 6.06
CA PHE A 141 8.07 1.02 6.20
C PHE A 141 8.63 0.08 7.27
N SER A 142 7.94 -0.09 8.40
CA SER A 142 8.31 -1.09 9.43
C SER A 142 8.40 -2.49 8.82
N ALA A 143 7.35 -2.91 8.12
CA ALA A 143 7.33 -4.22 7.49
C ALA A 143 8.45 -4.43 6.46
N ALA A 144 8.84 -3.37 5.72
CA ALA A 144 9.94 -3.44 4.77
C ALA A 144 11.29 -3.59 5.48
N LEU A 145 11.55 -2.77 6.49
CA LEU A 145 12.81 -2.80 7.24
C LEU A 145 12.99 -4.10 8.03
N GLU A 146 11.91 -4.59 8.66
CA GLU A 146 11.91 -5.89 9.32
C GLU A 146 12.21 -7.05 8.35
N ALA A 147 11.71 -6.97 7.10
CA ALA A 147 11.95 -8.02 6.10
C ALA A 147 13.42 -8.12 5.68
N ILE A 148 14.17 -7.03 5.75
CA ILE A 148 15.59 -6.95 5.38
C ILE A 148 16.52 -6.81 6.59
N ASP A 149 15.99 -6.84 7.81
CA ASP A 149 16.73 -6.67 9.07
C ASP A 149 17.62 -5.42 9.06
N ALA A 150 17.03 -4.27 8.70
CA ALA A 150 17.77 -3.02 8.47
C ALA A 150 17.28 -1.87 9.33
N GLU A 151 18.21 -0.99 9.72
CA GLU A 151 17.92 0.24 10.44
C GLU A 151 17.43 1.34 9.48
N PRO A 152 16.40 2.13 9.85
CA PRO A 152 15.87 3.20 9.03
C PRO A 152 16.94 4.16 8.49
N SER A 153 17.81 4.65 9.38
CA SER A 153 18.86 5.65 9.06
C SER A 153 19.95 5.14 8.11
N LEU A 154 20.04 3.82 7.92
CA LEU A 154 20.98 3.16 7.02
C LEU A 154 20.31 2.69 5.73
N THR A 155 19.02 2.95 5.57
CA THR A 155 18.23 2.46 4.43
C THR A 155 17.75 3.60 3.56
N TRP A 156 17.89 3.41 2.25
CA TRP A 156 17.42 4.35 1.25
C TRP A 156 16.05 3.97 0.72
N MET A 157 15.11 4.92 0.80
CA MET A 157 13.89 4.86 0.01
C MET A 157 14.08 5.62 -1.29
N VAL A 158 13.89 4.94 -2.41
CA VAL A 158 14.00 5.51 -3.76
C VAL A 158 12.64 5.44 -4.42
N GLY A 159 12.07 6.57 -4.80
CA GLY A 159 10.73 6.60 -5.39
C GLY A 159 10.42 7.92 -6.10
N ASP A 160 9.27 7.96 -6.75
CA ASP A 160 8.80 9.07 -7.58
C ASP A 160 7.57 9.81 -7.00
N ASP A 161 6.99 9.27 -5.93
CA ASP A 161 5.86 9.85 -5.22
C ASP A 161 6.38 10.70 -4.04
N VAL A 162 6.24 12.02 -4.14
CA VAL A 162 6.81 12.95 -3.14
C VAL A 162 6.23 12.71 -1.75
N GLU A 163 4.92 12.52 -1.64
CA GLU A 163 4.27 12.28 -0.35
C GLU A 163 4.42 10.82 0.09
N GLY A 164 4.11 9.89 -0.79
CA GLY A 164 4.06 8.46 -0.47
C GLY A 164 5.44 7.87 -0.18
N ASP A 165 6.41 8.16 -1.02
CA ASP A 165 7.75 7.58 -0.94
C ASP A 165 8.66 8.44 -0.07
N VAL A 166 8.86 9.71 -0.46
CA VAL A 166 9.91 10.54 0.15
C VAL A 166 9.50 11.02 1.53
N ARG A 167 8.38 11.75 1.62
CA ARG A 167 7.91 12.31 2.90
C ARG A 167 7.57 11.22 3.92
N GLY A 168 6.93 10.14 3.45
CA GLY A 168 6.61 8.99 4.30
C GLY A 168 7.85 8.34 4.88
N ALA A 169 8.86 8.04 4.06
CA ALA A 169 10.11 7.43 4.49
C ALA A 169 10.92 8.35 5.41
N GLN A 170 11.00 9.66 5.11
CA GLN A 170 11.68 10.63 5.99
C GLN A 170 11.05 10.72 7.38
N ARG A 171 9.70 10.70 7.46
CA ARG A 171 9.00 10.65 8.76
C ARG A 171 9.29 9.38 9.55
N TYR A 172 9.64 8.31 8.84
CA TYR A 172 10.05 7.05 9.45
C TYR A 172 11.55 6.98 9.78
N GLY A 173 12.32 8.01 9.42
CA GLY A 173 13.75 8.12 9.67
C GLY A 173 14.66 7.50 8.62
N MET A 174 14.11 7.18 7.43
CA MET A 174 14.90 6.66 6.31
C MET A 174 15.54 7.78 5.49
N ARG A 175 16.64 7.45 4.81
CA ARG A 175 17.25 8.30 3.79
C ARG A 175 16.42 8.24 2.48
N THR A 176 16.44 9.30 1.67
CA THR A 176 15.56 9.37 0.50
C THR A 176 16.24 9.91 -0.75
N VAL A 177 15.92 9.27 -1.89
CA VAL A 177 16.25 9.76 -3.23
C VAL A 177 14.96 9.85 -4.06
N LEU A 178 14.67 11.05 -4.56
CA LEU A 178 13.53 11.30 -5.43
C LEU A 178 13.91 11.09 -6.90
N VAL A 179 13.09 10.34 -7.62
CA VAL A 179 13.28 10.08 -9.06
C VAL A 179 12.28 10.91 -9.87
N ARG A 180 12.78 11.66 -10.88
CA ARG A 180 11.95 12.56 -11.72
C ARG A 180 11.19 11.82 -12.83
N THR A 181 10.58 10.68 -12.51
CA THR A 181 9.74 9.90 -13.44
C THR A 181 8.36 9.69 -12.84
N GLY A 182 7.48 8.99 -13.54
CA GLY A 182 6.20 8.54 -13.00
C GLY A 182 5.33 9.64 -12.43
N LYS A 183 5.11 9.59 -11.12
CA LYS A 183 4.23 10.52 -10.37
C LYS A 183 4.88 11.85 -9.99
N PHE A 184 6.20 12.00 -10.16
CA PHE A 184 6.92 13.20 -9.76
C PHE A 184 6.24 14.50 -10.17
N ARG A 185 6.09 15.42 -9.23
CA ARG A 185 5.58 16.77 -9.41
C ARG A 185 6.50 17.75 -8.69
N PRO A 186 7.15 18.69 -9.42
CA PRO A 186 8.10 19.63 -8.81
C PRO A 186 7.44 20.58 -7.80
N ASP A 187 6.20 20.97 -8.04
CA ASP A 187 5.37 21.82 -7.17
C ASP A 187 5.07 21.13 -5.83
N GLU A 188 4.83 19.83 -5.80
CA GLU A 188 4.62 19.08 -4.55
C GLU A 188 5.85 19.10 -3.63
N VAL A 189 7.06 19.13 -4.19
CA VAL A 189 8.30 19.20 -3.39
C VAL A 189 8.32 20.49 -2.57
N GLU A 190 7.94 21.62 -3.19
CA GLU A 190 7.88 22.93 -2.53
C GLU A 190 6.69 23.02 -1.56
N GLU A 191 5.50 22.60 -2.00
CA GLU A 191 4.27 22.64 -1.20
C GLU A 191 4.37 21.81 0.08
N LEU A 192 4.97 20.61 -0.01
CA LEU A 192 5.13 19.71 1.13
C LEU A 192 6.39 20.01 1.96
N GLY A 193 7.26 20.91 1.51
CA GLY A 193 8.50 21.27 2.18
C GLY A 193 9.45 20.08 2.33
N VAL A 194 9.43 19.15 1.37
CA VAL A 194 10.23 17.92 1.40
C VAL A 194 11.61 18.19 0.83
N VAL A 195 12.66 17.73 1.53
CA VAL A 195 14.04 17.87 1.09
C VAL A 195 14.69 16.47 1.03
N PRO A 196 14.61 15.77 -0.12
CA PRO A 196 15.31 14.49 -0.27
C PRO A 196 16.82 14.72 -0.30
N GLU A 197 17.60 13.74 0.14
CA GLU A 197 19.07 13.80 0.10
C GLU A 197 19.61 13.82 -1.34
N GLY A 198 18.83 13.26 -2.28
CA GLY A 198 19.16 13.29 -3.69
C GLY A 198 17.95 13.37 -4.60
N ILE A 199 18.15 13.98 -5.76
CA ILE A 199 17.17 13.98 -6.86
C ILE A 199 17.89 13.54 -8.13
N VAL A 200 17.40 12.43 -8.72
CA VAL A 200 17.95 11.90 -9.97
C VAL A 200 16.90 11.94 -11.08
N SER A 201 17.32 12.06 -12.34
CA SER A 201 16.37 12.11 -13.46
C SER A 201 15.78 10.75 -13.78
N SER A 202 16.49 9.67 -13.47
CA SER A 202 16.04 8.28 -13.68
C SER A 202 16.72 7.37 -12.64
N VAL A 203 16.04 6.27 -12.28
CA VAL A 203 16.62 5.24 -11.41
C VAL A 203 17.92 4.66 -11.97
N ALA A 204 18.15 4.73 -13.29
CA ALA A 204 19.41 4.31 -13.92
C ALA A 204 20.64 5.11 -13.45
N GLN A 205 20.46 6.32 -12.89
CA GLN A 205 21.53 7.14 -12.35
C GLN A 205 21.82 6.84 -10.88
N LEU A 206 20.99 6.02 -10.24
CA LEU A 206 21.11 5.74 -8.80
C LEU A 206 22.44 5.10 -8.40
N PRO A 207 23.00 4.11 -9.12
CA PRO A 207 24.27 3.50 -8.74
C PRO A 207 25.40 4.54 -8.65
N ASP A 208 25.58 5.33 -9.70
CA ASP A 208 26.63 6.38 -9.75
C ASP A 208 26.40 7.45 -8.67
N TRP A 209 25.12 7.78 -8.41
CA TRP A 209 24.77 8.75 -7.39
C TRP A 209 25.10 8.22 -5.98
N LEU A 210 24.80 6.95 -5.67
CA LEU A 210 25.10 6.33 -4.37
C LEU A 210 26.62 6.19 -4.16
N GLU A 211 27.40 5.88 -5.21
CA GLU A 211 28.88 5.84 -5.11
C GLU A 211 29.47 7.22 -4.75
N ALA A 212 28.85 8.29 -5.24
CA ALA A 212 29.27 9.67 -4.95
C ALA A 212 28.75 10.22 -3.61
N ASN A 213 27.75 9.56 -2.99
CA ASN A 213 27.07 10.00 -1.76
C ASN A 213 26.89 8.83 -0.78
N PRO A 214 27.98 8.24 -0.26
CA PRO A 214 27.95 7.05 0.58
C PRO A 214 27.24 7.22 1.93
#